data_d3dc27cbe510ae11bd4f3bc59473f37d
#
_entry.id   d3dc27cbe510ae11bd4f3bc59473f37d
#
_cell.length_a   1.000
_cell.length_b   1.000
_cell.length_c   1.000
_cell.angle_alpha   90.00
_cell.angle_beta   90.00
_cell.angle_gamma   90.00
#
_symmetry.space_group_name_H-M   'P 1'
#
loop_
_entity.id
_entity.type
_entity.pdbx_description
1 polymer ?
#
loop_
_entity_poly.entity_id
_entity_poly.type
_entity_poly.pdbx_seq_one_letter_code
_entity_poly.pdbx_strand_id
1 'polypeptide(L)'
;VNKDRRLTNLKRQQELERISGLTSEQAKEYLLKTVEDEVKHDTAVMVKTLESRAKEEADKKAKELVVNAIQRCAADHVAETTISVVQLPNDEMKGRIIGREGRNIRTLETLTGVELIIDDTPEAVVLSGFDPIRREIARIALEKLILDGRIHPARIEEMVEKAQKEVETLIKEEGEAATLEVGVHGIHPELVRLLGKLRYRTSYGQNVLKHSIEVAQITGLLASELGLDVKMAKRAGLLHDIGKAVDHEMEGSHIQLGVDLCRRYKESPLVINAVEAHHGDRKSTRLN
;
A
#
# COMPACT_ATOMS: atom_id res chain seq x y z
N VAL A 1 58.07 31.89 -56.48
CA VAL A 1 56.66 32.02 -56.06
C VAL A 1 56.40 31.48 -54.64
N ASN A 2 57.07 30.43 -54.17
CA ASN A 2 56.81 29.87 -52.82
C ASN A 2 57.56 30.61 -51.67
N LYS A 3 58.73 31.24 -51.95
CA LYS A 3 59.51 32.00 -50.97
C LYS A 3 58.85 33.30 -50.62
N ASP A 4 58.28 34.02 -51.63
CA ASP A 4 57.62 35.32 -51.40
C ASP A 4 56.30 35.18 -50.62
N ARG A 5 55.52 34.12 -50.89
CA ARG A 5 54.30 33.82 -50.10
C ARG A 5 54.63 33.53 -48.65
N ARG A 6 55.69 32.77 -48.34
CA ARG A 6 56.13 32.52 -46.96
C ARG A 6 56.56 33.81 -46.23
N LEU A 7 57.34 34.67 -46.91
CA LEU A 7 57.79 35.94 -46.34
C LEU A 7 56.61 36.92 -46.06
N THR A 8 55.65 36.94 -46.97
CA THR A 8 54.44 37.75 -46.79
C THR A 8 53.58 37.27 -45.67
N ASN A 9 53.41 35.97 -45.51
CA ASN A 9 52.68 35.38 -44.42
C ASN A 9 53.36 35.63 -43.07
N LEU A 10 54.67 35.49 -42.97
CA LEU A 10 55.47 35.82 -41.77
C LEU A 10 55.31 37.30 -41.36
N LYS A 11 55.38 38.20 -42.31
CA LYS A 11 55.17 39.63 -42.03
C LYS A 11 53.75 39.94 -41.56
N ARG A 12 52.74 39.28 -42.13
CA ARG A 12 51.35 39.39 -41.68
C ARG A 12 51.14 38.85 -40.30
N GLN A 13 51.77 37.72 -39.97
CA GLN A 13 51.69 37.08 -38.66
C GLN A 13 52.35 37.99 -37.59
N GLN A 14 53.57 38.55 -37.88
CA GLN A 14 54.25 39.50 -36.98
C GLN A 14 53.42 40.78 -36.75
N GLU A 15 52.76 41.32 -37.77
CA GLU A 15 51.91 42.46 -37.63
C GLU A 15 50.63 42.16 -36.83
N LEU A 16 50.00 40.97 -37.00
CA LEU A 16 48.89 40.52 -36.16
C LEU A 16 49.31 40.34 -34.71
N GLU A 17 50.46 39.73 -34.45
CA GLU A 17 51.03 39.61 -33.10
C GLU A 17 51.27 40.97 -32.42
N ARG A 18 51.76 41.92 -33.20
CA ARG A 18 51.99 43.32 -32.72
C ARG A 18 50.67 44.05 -32.38
N ILE A 19 49.63 43.87 -33.19
CA ILE A 19 48.33 44.56 -33.01
C ILE A 19 47.53 43.87 -31.89
N SER A 20 47.56 42.53 -31.79
CA SER A 20 46.81 41.78 -30.81
C SER A 20 47.46 41.70 -29.43
N GLY A 21 48.77 41.96 -29.36
CA GLY A 21 49.58 41.76 -28.13
C GLY A 21 49.76 40.29 -27.72
N LEU A 22 49.37 39.36 -28.59
CA LEU A 22 49.44 37.90 -28.35
C LEU A 22 50.41 37.24 -29.34
N THR A 23 51.21 36.31 -28.91
CA THR A 23 51.94 35.43 -29.79
C THR A 23 50.99 34.46 -30.49
N SER A 24 51.40 33.89 -31.62
CA SER A 24 50.60 32.91 -32.37
C SER A 24 50.22 31.70 -31.51
N GLU A 25 51.06 31.26 -30.58
CA GLU A 25 50.80 30.17 -29.66
C GLU A 25 49.80 30.58 -28.59
N GLN A 26 49.96 31.79 -28.00
CA GLN A 26 48.99 32.33 -27.03
C GLN A 26 47.60 32.54 -27.64
N ALA A 27 47.51 33.02 -28.88
CA ALA A 27 46.23 33.17 -29.57
C ALA A 27 45.56 31.82 -29.85
N LYS A 28 46.35 30.81 -30.18
CA LYS A 28 45.86 29.43 -30.39
C LYS A 28 45.35 28.82 -29.07
N GLU A 29 46.10 28.99 -27.98
CA GLU A 29 45.70 28.50 -26.66
C GLU A 29 44.46 29.19 -26.15
N TYR A 30 44.35 30.52 -26.32
CA TYR A 30 43.18 31.29 -25.96
C TYR A 30 41.95 30.81 -26.76
N LEU A 31 42.06 30.60 -28.07
CA LEU A 31 40.97 30.14 -28.93
C LEU A 31 40.55 28.72 -28.53
N LEU A 32 41.50 27.82 -28.31
CA LEU A 32 41.18 26.45 -27.86
C LEU A 32 40.46 26.44 -26.53
N LYS A 33 40.87 27.25 -25.57
CA LYS A 33 40.21 27.38 -24.28
C LYS A 33 38.81 27.95 -24.38
N THR A 34 38.62 29.00 -25.22
CA THR A 34 37.29 29.58 -25.46
C THR A 34 36.34 28.55 -26.07
N VAL A 35 36.79 27.83 -27.11
CA VAL A 35 35.98 26.77 -27.73
C VAL A 35 35.70 25.64 -26.78
N GLU A 36 36.67 25.25 -25.95
CA GLU A 36 36.49 24.20 -24.94
C GLU A 36 35.42 24.60 -23.89
N ASP A 37 35.45 25.85 -23.44
CA ASP A 37 34.49 26.38 -22.46
C ASP A 37 33.09 26.50 -23.07
N GLU A 38 32.97 26.96 -24.33
CA GLU A 38 31.69 26.98 -25.08
C GLU A 38 31.11 25.57 -25.25
N VAL A 39 31.94 24.61 -25.71
CA VAL A 39 31.51 23.21 -25.90
C VAL A 39 31.12 22.56 -24.58
N LYS A 40 31.84 22.82 -23.48
CA LYS A 40 31.46 22.33 -22.16
C LYS A 40 30.11 22.89 -21.71
N HIS A 41 29.89 24.19 -21.93
CA HIS A 41 28.62 24.84 -21.58
C HIS A 41 27.47 24.26 -22.39
N ASP A 42 27.59 24.18 -23.71
CA ASP A 42 26.56 23.64 -24.59
C ASP A 42 26.25 22.16 -24.30
N THR A 43 27.29 21.37 -24.03
CA THR A 43 27.13 20.00 -23.63
C THR A 43 26.37 19.85 -22.30
N ALA A 44 26.70 20.68 -21.32
CA ALA A 44 25.99 20.67 -20.03
C ALA A 44 24.52 21.04 -20.16
N VAL A 45 24.21 22.05 -20.99
CA VAL A 45 22.82 22.45 -21.30
C VAL A 45 22.07 21.32 -22.03
N MET A 46 22.73 20.68 -22.99
CA MET A 46 22.15 19.58 -23.76
C MET A 46 21.86 18.37 -22.85
N VAL A 47 22.81 17.96 -22.01
CA VAL A 47 22.64 16.87 -21.04
C VAL A 47 21.46 17.16 -20.10
N LYS A 48 21.41 18.35 -19.50
CA LYS A 48 20.32 18.75 -18.61
C LYS A 48 18.96 18.71 -19.31
N THR A 49 18.91 19.15 -20.57
CA THR A 49 17.66 19.12 -21.35
C THR A 49 17.22 17.69 -21.66
N LEU A 50 18.18 16.81 -22.01
CA LEU A 50 17.90 15.38 -22.26
C LEU A 50 17.45 14.67 -21.00
N GLU A 51 18.09 14.92 -19.86
CA GLU A 51 17.68 14.35 -18.55
C GLU A 51 16.26 14.78 -18.15
N SER A 52 15.94 16.08 -18.34
CA SER A 52 14.60 16.61 -18.03
C SER A 52 13.53 15.94 -18.91
N ARG A 53 13.77 15.85 -20.22
CA ARG A 53 12.85 15.17 -21.16
C ARG A 53 12.70 13.68 -20.83
N ALA A 54 13.81 13.00 -20.57
CA ALA A 54 13.79 11.57 -20.21
C ALA A 54 12.96 11.32 -18.96
N LYS A 55 13.07 12.20 -17.95
CA LYS A 55 12.27 12.12 -16.72
C LYS A 55 10.79 12.33 -16.98
N GLU A 56 10.44 13.37 -17.76
CA GLU A 56 9.04 13.66 -18.12
C GLU A 56 8.41 12.50 -18.91
N GLU A 57 9.14 11.94 -19.88
CA GLU A 57 8.67 10.79 -20.66
C GLU A 57 8.53 9.52 -19.80
N ALA A 58 9.45 9.30 -18.88
CA ALA A 58 9.38 8.17 -17.93
C ALA A 58 8.16 8.30 -17.02
N ASP A 59 7.91 9.48 -16.44
CA ASP A 59 6.75 9.75 -15.61
C ASP A 59 5.43 9.56 -16.37
N LYS A 60 5.37 10.01 -17.63
CA LYS A 60 4.20 9.83 -18.48
C LYS A 60 3.94 8.36 -18.78
N LYS A 61 4.97 7.62 -19.21
CA LYS A 61 4.86 6.17 -19.45
C LYS A 61 4.50 5.38 -18.22
N ALA A 62 5.07 5.73 -17.06
CA ALA A 62 4.71 5.09 -15.79
C ALA A 62 3.23 5.28 -15.46
N LYS A 63 2.70 6.50 -15.60
CA LYS A 63 1.26 6.77 -15.41
C LYS A 63 0.38 5.98 -16.39
N GLU A 64 0.74 5.93 -17.67
CA GLU A 64 0.00 5.16 -18.67
C GLU A 64 -0.01 3.66 -18.34
N LEU A 65 1.12 3.09 -17.92
CA LEU A 65 1.22 1.69 -17.51
C LEU A 65 0.36 1.39 -16.29
N VAL A 66 0.40 2.26 -15.27
CA VAL A 66 -0.40 2.12 -14.04
C VAL A 66 -1.89 2.20 -14.37
N VAL A 67 -2.32 3.19 -15.16
CA VAL A 67 -3.74 3.34 -15.56
C VAL A 67 -4.22 2.11 -16.34
N ASN A 68 -3.42 1.64 -17.31
CA ASN A 68 -3.76 0.43 -18.07
C ASN A 68 -3.82 -0.82 -17.20
N ALA A 69 -2.92 -0.97 -16.23
CA ALA A 69 -2.95 -2.07 -15.27
C ALA A 69 -4.21 -2.01 -14.39
N ILE A 70 -4.55 -0.83 -13.86
CA ILE A 70 -5.78 -0.63 -13.08
C ILE A 70 -7.01 -0.98 -13.92
N GLN A 71 -7.11 -0.49 -15.16
CA GLN A 71 -8.26 -0.77 -16.03
C GLN A 71 -8.44 -2.26 -16.34
N ARG A 72 -7.34 -3.01 -16.47
CA ARG A 72 -7.39 -4.46 -16.73
C ARG A 72 -7.73 -5.28 -15.51
N CYS A 73 -7.24 -4.90 -14.34
CA CYS A 73 -7.34 -5.70 -13.13
C CYS A 73 -8.44 -5.23 -12.18
N ALA A 74 -8.97 -4.00 -12.37
CA ALA A 74 -9.89 -3.41 -11.40
C ALA A 74 -11.17 -4.21 -11.22
N ALA A 75 -11.78 -4.68 -12.30
CA ALA A 75 -13.04 -5.44 -12.24
C ALA A 75 -12.84 -6.77 -11.49
N ASP A 76 -11.81 -7.52 -11.84
CA ASP A 76 -11.50 -8.81 -11.22
C ASP A 76 -11.09 -8.62 -9.75
N HIS A 77 -10.25 -7.64 -9.47
CA HIS A 77 -9.81 -7.34 -8.12
C HIS A 77 -10.96 -6.87 -7.22
N VAL A 78 -11.84 -6.01 -7.73
CA VAL A 78 -13.03 -5.56 -6.99
C VAL A 78 -13.97 -6.73 -6.74
N ALA A 79 -14.24 -7.57 -7.75
CA ALA A 79 -15.05 -8.75 -7.58
C ALA A 79 -14.46 -9.69 -6.51
N GLU A 80 -13.17 -9.98 -6.56
CA GLU A 80 -12.50 -10.85 -5.59
C GLU A 80 -12.54 -10.30 -4.16
N THR A 81 -12.38 -8.97 -4.00
CA THR A 81 -12.24 -8.34 -2.68
C THR A 81 -13.55 -7.86 -2.06
N THR A 82 -14.62 -7.64 -2.86
CA THR A 82 -15.86 -7.02 -2.38
C THR A 82 -17.06 -7.95 -2.34
N ILE A 83 -16.95 -9.16 -2.88
CA ILE A 83 -18.05 -10.13 -2.88
C ILE A 83 -17.74 -11.37 -2.05
N SER A 84 -18.81 -12.00 -1.55
CA SER A 84 -18.78 -13.33 -0.94
C SER A 84 -19.98 -14.11 -1.46
N VAL A 85 -19.81 -15.40 -1.75
CA VAL A 85 -20.88 -16.26 -2.27
C VAL A 85 -21.35 -17.19 -1.15
N VAL A 86 -22.66 -17.24 -0.94
CA VAL A 86 -23.31 -18.19 -0.03
C VAL A 86 -24.04 -19.23 -0.85
N GLN A 87 -23.72 -20.50 -0.64
CA GLN A 87 -24.39 -21.61 -1.29
C GLN A 87 -25.74 -21.90 -0.64
N LEU A 88 -26.75 -22.14 -1.47
CA LEU A 88 -28.09 -22.50 -1.05
C LEU A 88 -28.34 -24.00 -1.26
N PRO A 89 -29.12 -24.65 -0.40
CA PRO A 89 -29.48 -26.07 -0.56
C PRO A 89 -30.41 -26.31 -1.78
N ASN A 90 -31.12 -25.30 -2.22
CA ASN A 90 -32.00 -25.31 -3.41
C ASN A 90 -32.41 -23.86 -3.79
N ASP A 91 -32.90 -23.66 -5.01
CA ASP A 91 -33.31 -22.33 -5.49
C ASP A 91 -34.62 -21.81 -4.83
N GLU A 92 -35.43 -22.66 -4.23
CA GLU A 92 -36.65 -22.22 -3.49
C GLU A 92 -36.29 -21.31 -2.31
N MET A 93 -35.05 -21.49 -1.78
CA MET A 93 -34.55 -20.68 -0.68
C MET A 93 -34.40 -19.21 -1.08
N LYS A 94 -34.13 -18.91 -2.35
CA LYS A 94 -34.07 -17.52 -2.85
C LYS A 94 -35.35 -16.75 -2.57
N GLY A 95 -36.49 -17.36 -2.89
CA GLY A 95 -37.82 -16.76 -2.62
C GLY A 95 -38.04 -16.48 -1.12
N ARG A 96 -37.55 -17.37 -0.25
CA ARG A 96 -37.68 -17.20 1.21
C ARG A 96 -36.73 -16.10 1.74
N ILE A 97 -35.53 -15.99 1.17
CA ILE A 97 -34.55 -14.93 1.51
C ILE A 97 -35.15 -13.58 1.08
N ILE A 98 -35.70 -13.46 -0.12
CA ILE A 98 -36.36 -12.24 -0.60
C ILE A 98 -37.55 -11.90 0.31
N GLY A 99 -38.41 -12.88 0.58
CA GLY A 99 -39.61 -12.71 1.35
C GLY A 99 -40.69 -11.92 0.62
N ARG A 100 -41.89 -11.82 1.23
CA ARG A 100 -43.03 -11.08 0.65
C ARG A 100 -42.64 -9.62 0.44
N GLU A 101 -42.74 -9.12 -0.78
CA GLU A 101 -42.42 -7.74 -1.19
C GLU A 101 -40.96 -7.33 -0.85
N GLY A 102 -40.03 -8.28 -0.78
CA GLY A 102 -38.62 -8.00 -0.45
C GLY A 102 -38.38 -7.62 1.00
N ARG A 103 -39.26 -7.95 1.93
CA ARG A 103 -39.17 -7.55 3.34
C ARG A 103 -37.93 -8.16 4.02
N ASN A 104 -37.66 -9.44 3.78
CA ASN A 104 -36.56 -10.14 4.45
C ASN A 104 -35.21 -9.66 3.95
N ILE A 105 -35.05 -9.55 2.63
CA ILE A 105 -33.77 -9.06 2.05
C ILE A 105 -33.47 -7.64 2.50
N ARG A 106 -34.46 -6.73 2.46
CA ARG A 106 -34.27 -5.35 2.96
C ARG A 106 -33.90 -5.29 4.44
N THR A 107 -34.49 -6.17 5.26
CA THR A 107 -34.10 -6.24 6.69
C THR A 107 -32.64 -6.65 6.86
N LEU A 108 -32.19 -7.69 6.15
CA LEU A 108 -30.81 -8.16 6.24
C LEU A 108 -29.82 -7.11 5.72
N GLU A 109 -30.10 -6.48 4.59
CA GLU A 109 -29.28 -5.39 4.02
C GLU A 109 -29.20 -4.17 4.94
N THR A 110 -30.32 -3.76 5.53
CA THR A 110 -30.34 -2.62 6.48
C THR A 110 -29.52 -2.89 7.73
N LEU A 111 -29.59 -4.10 8.28
CA LEU A 111 -28.89 -4.46 9.51
C LEU A 111 -27.40 -4.68 9.31
N THR A 112 -27.01 -5.21 8.17
CA THR A 112 -25.61 -5.54 7.88
C THR A 112 -24.87 -4.45 7.11
N GLY A 113 -25.60 -3.63 6.32
CA GLY A 113 -25.05 -2.69 5.37
C GLY A 113 -24.38 -3.37 4.16
N VAL A 114 -24.79 -4.61 3.85
CA VAL A 114 -24.30 -5.44 2.74
C VAL A 114 -25.43 -5.69 1.77
N GLU A 115 -25.19 -5.49 0.49
CA GLU A 115 -26.14 -5.74 -0.57
C GLU A 115 -26.22 -7.24 -0.90
N LEU A 116 -27.42 -7.77 -1.07
CA LEU A 116 -27.66 -9.15 -1.47
C LEU A 116 -28.09 -9.20 -2.94
N ILE A 117 -27.25 -9.77 -3.77
CA ILE A 117 -27.53 -9.96 -5.19
C ILE A 117 -28.07 -11.39 -5.38
N ILE A 118 -29.35 -11.47 -5.79
CA ILE A 118 -30.03 -12.72 -6.08
C ILE A 118 -30.38 -12.70 -7.55
N ASP A 119 -29.60 -13.40 -8.34
CA ASP A 119 -29.71 -13.53 -9.78
C ASP A 119 -30.06 -14.97 -10.20
N ASP A 120 -29.93 -15.26 -11.51
CA ASP A 120 -30.18 -16.58 -12.08
C ASP A 120 -29.06 -17.61 -11.77
N THR A 121 -28.02 -17.25 -11.03
CA THR A 121 -26.97 -18.21 -10.63
C THR A 121 -27.60 -19.32 -9.79
N PRO A 122 -27.48 -20.59 -10.20
CA PRO A 122 -28.14 -21.69 -9.48
C PRO A 122 -27.62 -21.81 -8.04
N GLU A 123 -28.53 -22.01 -7.11
CA GLU A 123 -28.22 -22.37 -5.70
C GLU A 123 -27.19 -21.46 -5.02
N ALA A 124 -27.18 -20.16 -5.36
CA ALA A 124 -26.24 -19.20 -4.78
C ALA A 124 -26.87 -17.81 -4.55
N VAL A 125 -26.36 -17.11 -3.57
CA VAL A 125 -26.57 -15.68 -3.29
C VAL A 125 -25.21 -15.00 -3.16
N VAL A 126 -25.07 -13.86 -3.82
CA VAL A 126 -23.87 -13.05 -3.73
C VAL A 126 -24.07 -11.92 -2.73
N LEU A 127 -23.14 -11.78 -1.78
CA LEU A 127 -23.08 -10.69 -0.83
C LEU A 127 -22.07 -9.68 -1.34
N SER A 128 -22.48 -8.42 -1.52
CA SER A 128 -21.64 -7.35 -2.03
C SER A 128 -21.47 -6.25 -0.97
N GLY A 129 -20.23 -5.90 -0.65
CA GLY A 129 -19.91 -4.87 0.32
C GLY A 129 -18.41 -4.62 0.44
N PHE A 130 -18.03 -3.37 0.61
CA PHE A 130 -16.62 -2.98 0.75
C PHE A 130 -16.01 -3.38 2.11
N ASP A 131 -16.82 -3.38 3.17
CA ASP A 131 -16.37 -3.78 4.51
C ASP A 131 -16.36 -5.31 4.65
N PRO A 132 -15.19 -5.93 4.74
CA PRO A 132 -15.09 -7.39 4.81
C PRO A 132 -15.66 -7.97 6.11
N ILE A 133 -15.66 -7.21 7.20
CA ILE A 133 -16.21 -7.66 8.50
C ILE A 133 -17.74 -7.68 8.42
N ARG A 134 -18.35 -6.63 7.88
CA ARG A 134 -19.80 -6.59 7.65
C ARG A 134 -20.25 -7.69 6.72
N ARG A 135 -19.49 -7.94 5.66
CA ARG A 135 -19.76 -9.02 4.70
C ARG A 135 -19.69 -10.40 5.34
N GLU A 136 -18.70 -10.62 6.23
CA GLU A 136 -18.61 -11.86 7.00
C GLU A 136 -19.76 -12.03 7.99
N ILE A 137 -20.18 -10.96 8.66
CA ILE A 137 -21.38 -10.98 9.51
C ILE A 137 -22.61 -11.36 8.71
N ALA A 138 -22.81 -10.75 7.52
CA ALA A 138 -23.93 -11.06 6.65
C ALA A 138 -23.89 -12.54 6.17
N ARG A 139 -22.71 -13.05 5.83
CA ARG A 139 -22.48 -14.44 5.42
C ARG A 139 -22.90 -15.42 6.52
N ILE A 140 -22.37 -15.24 7.72
CA ILE A 140 -22.66 -16.12 8.87
C ILE A 140 -24.14 -16.03 9.25
N ALA A 141 -24.72 -14.82 9.27
CA ALA A 141 -26.15 -14.65 9.56
C ALA A 141 -27.03 -15.37 8.53
N LEU A 142 -26.71 -15.23 7.24
CA LEU A 142 -27.45 -15.89 6.16
C LEU A 142 -27.34 -17.40 6.22
N GLU A 143 -26.14 -17.95 6.44
CA GLU A 143 -25.92 -19.39 6.61
C GLU A 143 -26.74 -19.96 7.79
N LYS A 144 -26.75 -19.25 8.93
CA LYS A 144 -27.58 -19.64 10.09
C LYS A 144 -29.07 -19.61 9.79
N LEU A 145 -29.54 -18.61 9.04
CA LEU A 145 -30.94 -18.52 8.60
C LEU A 145 -31.32 -19.66 7.67
N ILE A 146 -30.43 -20.03 6.75
CA ILE A 146 -30.63 -21.16 5.83
C ILE A 146 -30.75 -22.47 6.61
N LEU A 147 -29.82 -22.71 7.55
CA LEU A 147 -29.83 -23.92 8.40
C LEU A 147 -31.07 -23.98 9.31
N ASP A 148 -31.46 -22.87 9.90
CA ASP A 148 -32.66 -22.79 10.77
C ASP A 148 -33.98 -22.91 9.96
N GLY A 149 -33.95 -22.52 8.70
CA GLY A 149 -35.10 -22.59 7.82
C GLY A 149 -36.19 -21.54 8.10
N ARG A 150 -36.13 -20.74 9.15
CA ARG A 150 -37.07 -19.68 9.51
C ARG A 150 -36.56 -18.31 9.12
N ILE A 151 -36.98 -17.80 7.98
CA ILE A 151 -36.55 -16.51 7.45
C ILE A 151 -37.66 -15.49 7.56
N HIS A 152 -37.60 -14.64 8.59
CA HIS A 152 -38.51 -13.52 8.81
C HIS A 152 -37.79 -12.40 9.60
N PRO A 153 -38.25 -11.15 9.55
CA PRO A 153 -37.48 -10.00 10.09
C PRO A 153 -36.96 -10.19 11.50
N ALA A 154 -37.75 -10.57 12.47
CA ALA A 154 -37.34 -10.77 13.84
C ALA A 154 -36.26 -11.87 14.00
N ARG A 155 -36.32 -12.92 13.16
CA ARG A 155 -35.31 -13.96 13.17
C ARG A 155 -34.00 -13.51 12.50
N ILE A 156 -34.11 -12.65 11.49
CA ILE A 156 -32.95 -12.03 10.82
C ILE A 156 -32.21 -11.14 11.82
N GLU A 157 -32.89 -10.29 12.58
CA GLU A 157 -32.30 -9.46 13.64
C GLU A 157 -31.52 -10.31 14.65
N GLU A 158 -32.15 -11.39 15.15
CA GLU A 158 -31.51 -12.31 16.10
C GLU A 158 -30.27 -12.97 15.52
N MET A 159 -30.30 -13.42 14.26
CA MET A 159 -29.16 -14.09 13.62
C MET A 159 -28.03 -13.11 13.32
N VAL A 160 -28.34 -11.88 12.90
CA VAL A 160 -27.32 -10.83 12.70
C VAL A 160 -26.64 -10.48 14.01
N GLU A 161 -27.37 -10.33 15.12
CA GLU A 161 -26.79 -10.07 16.42
C GLU A 161 -25.87 -11.22 16.89
N LYS A 162 -26.31 -12.47 16.67
CA LYS A 162 -25.46 -13.66 16.96
C LYS A 162 -24.21 -13.69 16.09
N ALA A 163 -24.32 -13.39 14.79
CA ALA A 163 -23.19 -13.35 13.87
C ALA A 163 -22.19 -12.24 14.26
N GLN A 164 -22.67 -11.07 14.68
CA GLN A 164 -21.81 -9.99 15.18
C GLN A 164 -20.98 -10.41 16.38
N LYS A 165 -21.61 -11.05 17.38
CA LYS A 165 -20.92 -11.57 18.56
C LYS A 165 -19.90 -12.66 18.22
N GLU A 166 -20.23 -13.53 17.27
CA GLU A 166 -19.33 -14.59 16.80
C GLU A 166 -18.11 -14.03 16.09
N VAL A 167 -18.30 -13.10 15.16
CA VAL A 167 -17.19 -12.44 14.43
C VAL A 167 -16.31 -11.66 15.40
N GLU A 168 -16.87 -10.97 16.38
CA GLU A 168 -16.09 -10.26 17.40
C GLU A 168 -15.26 -11.23 18.26
N THR A 169 -15.79 -12.40 18.56
CA THR A 169 -15.05 -13.47 19.28
C THR A 169 -13.91 -13.99 18.40
N LEU A 170 -14.17 -14.30 17.14
CA LEU A 170 -13.15 -14.73 16.18
C LEU A 170 -12.03 -13.68 16.00
N ILE A 171 -12.38 -12.41 15.90
CA ILE A 171 -11.40 -11.33 15.85
C ILE A 171 -10.47 -11.34 17.05
N LYS A 172 -11.03 -11.52 18.26
CA LYS A 172 -10.23 -11.59 19.48
C LYS A 172 -9.33 -12.81 19.49
N GLU A 173 -9.87 -14.00 19.17
CA GLU A 173 -9.13 -15.25 19.12
C GLU A 173 -7.97 -15.20 18.11
N GLU A 174 -8.19 -14.65 16.92
CA GLU A 174 -7.15 -14.49 15.89
C GLU A 174 -6.03 -13.54 16.33
N GLY A 175 -6.38 -12.43 16.99
CA GLY A 175 -5.38 -11.53 17.56
C GLY A 175 -4.55 -12.20 18.66
N GLU A 176 -5.19 -12.94 19.58
CA GLU A 176 -4.51 -13.71 20.62
C GLU A 176 -3.63 -14.79 20.03
N ALA A 177 -4.12 -15.54 19.04
CA ALA A 177 -3.35 -16.57 18.33
C ALA A 177 -2.11 -16.00 17.66
N ALA A 178 -2.22 -14.85 16.98
CA ALA A 178 -1.09 -14.18 16.33
C ALA A 178 -0.01 -13.75 17.34
N THR A 179 -0.41 -13.21 18.49
CA THR A 179 0.55 -12.83 19.55
C THR A 179 1.26 -14.04 20.16
N LEU A 180 0.53 -15.15 20.32
CA LEU A 180 1.08 -16.41 20.83
C LEU A 180 2.06 -17.04 19.83
N GLU A 181 1.70 -17.10 18.56
CA GLU A 181 2.53 -17.67 17.48
C GLU A 181 3.88 -16.94 17.36
N VAL A 182 3.86 -15.61 17.41
CA VAL A 182 5.08 -14.79 17.36
C VAL A 182 5.86 -14.82 18.69
N GLY A 183 5.21 -15.17 19.81
CA GLY A 183 5.80 -15.15 21.15
C GLY A 183 5.95 -13.76 21.74
N VAL A 184 5.06 -12.84 21.38
CA VAL A 184 5.03 -11.46 21.90
C VAL A 184 3.92 -11.33 22.95
N HIS A 185 4.27 -10.90 24.16
CA HIS A 185 3.33 -10.81 25.27
C HIS A 185 3.16 -9.38 25.78
N GLY A 186 2.05 -9.12 26.49
CA GLY A 186 1.80 -7.84 27.13
C GLY A 186 1.44 -6.72 26.15
N ILE A 187 0.88 -7.05 24.98
CA ILE A 187 0.23 -6.10 24.08
C ILE A 187 -1.12 -5.72 24.71
N HIS A 188 -1.49 -4.44 24.60
CA HIS A 188 -2.79 -3.97 25.09
C HIS A 188 -3.95 -4.72 24.42
N PRO A 189 -5.01 -5.16 25.15
CA PRO A 189 -6.10 -5.96 24.57
C PRO A 189 -6.74 -5.35 23.32
N GLU A 190 -6.88 -4.03 23.28
CA GLU A 190 -7.42 -3.36 22.09
C GLU A 190 -6.48 -3.46 20.87
N LEU A 191 -5.16 -3.42 21.06
CA LEU A 191 -4.22 -3.66 19.94
C LEU A 191 -4.26 -5.11 19.50
N VAL A 192 -4.44 -6.06 20.41
CA VAL A 192 -4.64 -7.49 20.07
C VAL A 192 -5.92 -7.67 19.25
N ARG A 193 -7.00 -7.01 19.64
CA ARG A 193 -8.26 -7.00 18.88
C ARG A 193 -8.08 -6.40 17.48
N LEU A 194 -7.37 -5.27 17.38
CA LEU A 194 -7.06 -4.65 16.09
C LEU A 194 -6.19 -5.55 15.20
N LEU A 195 -5.22 -6.28 15.79
CA LEU A 195 -4.47 -7.30 15.06
C LEU A 195 -5.40 -8.37 14.47
N GLY A 196 -6.37 -8.86 15.26
CA GLY A 196 -7.35 -9.82 14.77
C GLY A 196 -8.21 -9.29 13.62
N LYS A 197 -8.57 -7.99 13.61
CA LYS A 197 -9.27 -7.37 12.49
C LYS A 197 -8.47 -7.46 11.18
N LEU A 198 -7.14 -7.45 11.23
CA LEU A 198 -6.28 -7.57 10.05
C LEU A 198 -6.43 -8.90 9.31
N ARG A 199 -7.03 -9.94 9.92
CA ARG A 199 -7.41 -11.19 9.23
C ARG A 199 -8.35 -10.94 8.06
N TYR A 200 -9.23 -9.97 8.20
CA TYR A 200 -10.24 -9.63 7.20
C TYR A 200 -9.73 -8.58 6.20
N ARG A 201 -8.50 -8.14 6.34
CA ARG A 201 -7.88 -7.11 5.48
C ARG A 201 -6.90 -7.74 4.50
N THR A 202 -7.10 -7.48 3.22
CA THR A 202 -6.15 -7.79 2.15
C THR A 202 -5.50 -6.51 1.63
N SER A 203 -4.20 -6.51 1.46
CA SER A 203 -3.44 -5.38 0.91
C SER A 203 -2.36 -5.93 -0.02
N TYR A 204 -2.31 -5.43 -1.27
CA TYR A 204 -1.39 -5.90 -2.30
C TYR A 204 -1.45 -7.43 -2.53
N GLY A 205 -2.64 -8.00 -2.49
CA GLY A 205 -2.84 -9.44 -2.68
C GLY A 205 -2.46 -10.33 -1.50
N GLN A 206 -2.05 -9.75 -0.36
CA GLN A 206 -1.67 -10.48 0.85
C GLN A 206 -2.62 -10.19 2.00
N ASN A 207 -2.89 -11.22 2.81
CA ASN A 207 -3.60 -11.04 4.08
C ASN A 207 -2.70 -10.28 5.07
N VAL A 208 -3.18 -9.16 5.61
CA VAL A 208 -2.35 -8.25 6.42
C VAL A 208 -1.94 -8.88 7.75
N LEU A 209 -2.77 -9.71 8.39
CA LEU A 209 -2.40 -10.40 9.62
C LEU A 209 -1.26 -11.41 9.38
N LYS A 210 -1.37 -12.22 8.33
CA LYS A 210 -0.30 -13.18 7.96
C LYS A 210 0.99 -12.46 7.64
N HIS A 211 0.92 -11.39 6.85
CA HIS A 211 2.06 -10.52 6.57
C HIS A 211 2.71 -9.99 7.84
N SER A 212 1.93 -9.47 8.80
CA SER A 212 2.43 -8.96 10.07
C SER A 212 3.15 -10.04 10.90
N ILE A 213 2.63 -11.28 10.90
CA ILE A 213 3.27 -12.43 11.54
C ILE A 213 4.61 -12.76 10.88
N GLU A 214 4.64 -12.87 9.55
CA GLU A 214 5.86 -13.13 8.78
C GLU A 214 6.93 -12.07 9.01
N VAL A 215 6.56 -10.79 8.93
CA VAL A 215 7.46 -9.66 9.21
C VAL A 215 8.02 -9.73 10.62
N ALA A 216 7.19 -10.06 11.60
CA ALA A 216 7.64 -10.21 12.99
C ALA A 216 8.65 -11.36 13.15
N GLN A 217 8.42 -12.49 12.50
CA GLN A 217 9.35 -13.64 12.53
C GLN A 217 10.68 -13.30 11.87
N ILE A 218 10.66 -12.72 10.68
CA ILE A 218 11.86 -12.32 9.93
C ILE A 218 12.65 -11.25 10.70
N THR A 219 11.97 -10.24 11.23
CA THR A 219 12.60 -9.16 12.02
C THR A 219 13.24 -9.72 13.29
N GLY A 220 12.57 -10.68 13.94
CA GLY A 220 13.12 -11.39 15.10
C GLY A 220 14.37 -12.21 14.77
N LEU A 221 14.39 -12.88 13.62
CA LEU A 221 15.55 -13.63 13.14
C LEU A 221 16.74 -12.70 12.88
N LEU A 222 16.53 -11.60 12.15
CA LEU A 222 17.55 -10.60 11.87
C LEU A 222 18.10 -9.96 13.15
N ALA A 223 17.23 -9.66 14.12
CA ALA A 223 17.63 -9.12 15.41
C ALA A 223 18.51 -10.10 16.19
N SER A 224 18.21 -11.40 16.12
CA SER A 224 19.03 -12.45 16.74
C SER A 224 20.43 -12.50 16.13
N GLU A 225 20.56 -12.47 14.80
CA GLU A 225 21.85 -12.46 14.10
C GLU A 225 22.69 -11.21 14.40
N LEU A 226 22.04 -10.09 14.63
CA LEU A 226 22.70 -8.82 14.95
C LEU A 226 22.96 -8.62 16.47
N GLY A 227 22.54 -9.57 17.33
CA GLY A 227 22.67 -9.45 18.78
C GLY A 227 21.78 -8.37 19.41
N LEU A 228 20.62 -8.06 18.77
CA LEU A 228 19.66 -7.06 19.23
C LEU A 228 18.52 -7.71 20.04
N ASP A 229 17.64 -6.89 20.63
CA ASP A 229 16.46 -7.37 21.36
C ASP A 229 15.42 -8.00 20.42
N VAL A 230 15.44 -9.32 20.36
CA VAL A 230 14.54 -10.15 19.52
C VAL A 230 13.06 -9.92 19.86
N LYS A 231 12.73 -9.77 21.16
CA LYS A 231 11.32 -9.60 21.58
C LYS A 231 10.77 -8.26 21.13
N MET A 232 11.58 -7.22 21.25
CA MET A 232 11.21 -5.88 20.82
C MET A 232 11.12 -5.80 19.29
N ALA A 233 12.04 -6.43 18.57
CA ALA A 233 12.04 -6.51 17.12
C ALA A 233 10.79 -7.22 16.58
N LYS A 234 10.44 -8.38 17.16
CA LYS A 234 9.20 -9.10 16.82
C LYS A 234 7.95 -8.27 17.11
N ARG A 235 7.90 -7.56 18.23
CA ARG A 235 6.79 -6.69 18.59
C ARG A 235 6.62 -5.55 17.59
N ALA A 236 7.72 -4.92 17.18
CA ALA A 236 7.72 -3.86 16.18
C ALA A 236 7.23 -4.39 14.81
N GLY A 237 7.73 -5.55 14.37
CA GLY A 237 7.29 -6.20 13.14
C GLY A 237 5.81 -6.59 13.16
N LEU A 238 5.30 -7.10 14.29
CA LEU A 238 3.89 -7.49 14.42
C LEU A 238 2.93 -6.29 14.36
N LEU A 239 3.34 -5.13 14.86
CA LEU A 239 2.50 -3.93 14.97
C LEU A 239 2.73 -2.91 13.84
N HIS A 240 3.69 -3.13 12.92
CA HIS A 240 4.06 -2.12 11.92
C HIS A 240 2.88 -1.62 11.09
N ASP A 241 1.96 -2.49 10.74
CA ASP A 241 0.79 -2.25 9.90
C ASP A 241 -0.53 -2.14 10.66
N ILE A 242 -0.51 -1.98 11.99
CA ILE A 242 -1.70 -1.98 12.83
C ILE A 242 -2.74 -0.91 12.42
N GLY A 243 -2.31 0.19 11.83
CA GLY A 243 -3.19 1.24 11.34
C GLY A 243 -4.13 0.80 10.22
N LYS A 244 -3.79 -0.24 9.47
CA LYS A 244 -4.66 -0.82 8.43
C LYS A 244 -5.94 -1.47 9.00
N ALA A 245 -6.00 -1.70 10.31
CA ALA A 245 -7.22 -2.18 10.97
C ALA A 245 -8.34 -1.13 11.05
N VAL A 246 -8.01 0.16 10.86
CA VAL A 246 -8.95 1.29 11.04
C VAL A 246 -8.94 2.30 9.88
N ASP A 247 -8.10 2.12 8.86
CA ASP A 247 -7.92 3.06 7.75
C ASP A 247 -9.15 3.21 6.84
N HIS A 248 -10.11 2.30 6.92
CA HIS A 248 -11.40 2.42 6.24
C HIS A 248 -12.45 3.20 7.04
N GLU A 249 -12.28 3.25 8.36
CA GLU A 249 -13.23 3.88 9.29
C GLU A 249 -12.78 5.30 9.65
N MET A 250 -11.50 5.64 9.48
CA MET A 250 -10.89 6.90 9.92
C MET A 250 -10.10 7.56 8.79
N GLU A 251 -10.18 8.87 8.70
CA GLU A 251 -9.35 9.65 7.78
C GLU A 251 -7.89 9.66 8.24
N GLY A 252 -6.96 9.42 7.31
CA GLY A 252 -5.53 9.43 7.55
C GLY A 252 -4.78 8.28 6.88
N SER A 253 -3.46 8.39 6.84
CA SER A 253 -2.65 7.26 6.39
C SER A 253 -2.57 6.18 7.46
N HIS A 254 -2.48 4.90 7.07
CA HIS A 254 -2.30 3.80 8.03
C HIS A 254 -1.08 4.00 8.95
N ILE A 255 -0.05 4.71 8.47
CA ILE A 255 1.14 5.06 9.27
C ILE A 255 0.74 5.97 10.42
N GLN A 256 0.05 7.08 10.11
CA GLN A 256 -0.35 8.05 11.13
C GLN A 256 -1.32 7.41 12.14
N LEU A 257 -2.32 6.68 11.63
CA LEU A 257 -3.30 5.97 12.47
C LEU A 257 -2.61 4.91 13.35
N GLY A 258 -1.64 4.17 12.81
CA GLY A 258 -0.85 3.20 13.55
C GLY A 258 -0.02 3.83 14.66
N VAL A 259 0.64 4.95 14.38
CA VAL A 259 1.40 5.73 15.39
C VAL A 259 0.47 6.22 16.51
N ASP A 260 -0.69 6.76 16.16
CA ASP A 260 -1.65 7.28 17.15
C ASP A 260 -2.23 6.16 18.04
N LEU A 261 -2.52 4.99 17.45
CA LEU A 261 -2.93 3.80 18.19
C LEU A 261 -1.83 3.33 19.14
N CYS A 262 -0.60 3.20 18.67
CA CYS A 262 0.54 2.77 19.48
C CYS A 262 0.82 3.75 20.62
N ARG A 263 0.70 5.05 20.39
CA ARG A 263 0.81 6.09 21.44
C ARG A 263 -0.32 6.00 22.46
N ARG A 264 -1.57 5.86 22.00
CA ARG A 264 -2.76 5.74 22.86
C ARG A 264 -2.66 4.56 23.81
N TYR A 265 -2.17 3.44 23.33
CA TYR A 265 -2.04 2.20 24.12
C TYR A 265 -0.65 2.02 24.73
N LYS A 266 0.16 3.09 24.78
CA LYS A 266 1.44 3.18 25.50
C LYS A 266 2.48 2.14 25.04
N GLU A 267 2.56 1.92 23.75
CA GLU A 267 3.66 1.13 23.18
C GLU A 267 5.01 1.85 23.34
N SER A 268 6.11 1.10 23.29
CA SER A 268 7.43 1.66 23.46
C SER A 268 7.77 2.66 22.33
N PRO A 269 8.60 3.68 22.60
CA PRO A 269 9.04 4.63 21.57
C PRO A 269 9.72 3.95 20.37
N LEU A 270 10.37 2.80 20.59
CA LEU A 270 11.01 2.02 19.55
C LEU A 270 9.97 1.40 18.59
N VAL A 271 8.90 0.81 19.12
CA VAL A 271 7.79 0.28 18.33
C VAL A 271 7.10 1.40 17.56
N ILE A 272 6.81 2.53 18.21
CA ILE A 272 6.19 3.70 17.57
C ILE A 272 7.06 4.20 16.41
N ASN A 273 8.38 4.28 16.60
CA ASN A 273 9.32 4.69 15.54
C ASN A 273 9.32 3.69 14.36
N ALA A 274 9.28 2.39 14.64
CA ALA A 274 9.21 1.37 13.60
C ALA A 274 7.91 1.50 12.78
N VAL A 275 6.76 1.71 13.43
CA VAL A 275 5.49 1.97 12.76
C VAL A 275 5.55 3.25 11.92
N GLU A 276 6.20 4.31 12.40
CA GLU A 276 6.32 5.58 11.68
C GLU A 276 7.24 5.49 10.46
N ALA A 277 8.31 4.69 10.53
CA ALA A 277 9.38 4.68 9.56
C ALA A 277 9.29 3.58 8.49
N HIS A 278 8.37 2.61 8.60
CA HIS A 278 8.40 1.40 7.76
C HIS A 278 8.19 1.64 6.24
N HIS A 279 7.67 2.80 5.84
CA HIS A 279 7.54 3.21 4.43
C HIS A 279 8.44 4.37 4.01
N GLY A 280 9.25 4.90 4.89
CA GLY A 280 10.07 6.06 4.58
C GLY A 280 11.34 6.11 5.40
N ASP A 281 12.46 6.43 4.74
CA ASP A 281 13.73 6.65 5.39
C ASP A 281 13.69 7.95 6.22
N ARG A 282 13.01 7.92 7.37
CA ARG A 282 13.19 8.92 8.40
C ARG A 282 14.43 8.53 9.20
N LYS A 283 15.55 9.16 8.88
CA LYS A 283 16.74 9.11 9.75
C LYS A 283 16.28 9.44 11.17
N SER A 284 16.15 8.40 11.98
CA SER A 284 15.97 8.56 13.42
C SER A 284 17.21 9.27 13.95
N THR A 285 17.09 10.55 14.23
CA THR A 285 18.12 11.37 14.87
C THR A 285 18.35 11.00 16.33
N ARG A 286 17.85 9.84 16.79
CA ARG A 286 17.95 9.38 18.17
C ARG A 286 18.50 7.96 18.29
N LEU A 287 19.59 7.70 17.61
CA LEU A 287 20.54 6.65 18.01
C LEU A 287 21.84 7.35 18.41
N ASN A 288 21.82 7.93 19.59
CA ASN A 288 23.01 8.20 20.41
C ASN A 288 22.79 7.52 21.74
#